data_b931fe1f73c38cae1ea2b82bec615cd2
#
_entry.id   b931fe1f73c38cae1ea2b82bec615cd2
#
_cell.length_a   1.000
_cell.length_b   1.000
_cell.length_c   1.000
_cell.angle_alpha   90.00
_cell.angle_beta   90.00
_cell.angle_gamma   90.00
#
_symmetry.space_group_name_H-M   'P 1'
#
loop_
_entity.id
_entity.type
_entity.pdbx_description
1 polymer ?
#
loop_
_entity_poly.entity_id
_entity_poly.type
_entity_poly.pdbx_seq_one_letter_code
_entity_poly.pdbx_strand_id
1 'polypeptide(L)'
;DMRNEFLGNVSHELKTPIALIQGYAEGLKEGVSDDPESREFYCDVIMDEASKMNLMVKNLLTLNQLEFGNDEVIFERFDVSKLIQGVIQSCEILIQQADAKIDFIGESPVYVWADEFKTEQVIRNYLTNAIHHVDNERRIEVRVLSKDDIVRVTVFNSGHPIPQEDLAKLWDKFYKVDKAHTREYG
;
A
#
# COMPACT_ATOMS: atom_id res chain seq x y z
N ASP A 1 -11.92 23.48 2.53
CA ASP A 1 -10.96 23.42 3.64
C ASP A 1 -10.46 21.97 3.71
N MET A 2 -9.23 21.75 3.22
CA MET A 2 -8.56 20.42 3.10
C MET A 2 -8.64 19.59 4.39
N ARG A 3 -8.66 20.23 5.56
CA ARG A 3 -8.74 19.53 6.85
C ARG A 3 -10.11 18.88 7.07
N ASN A 4 -11.19 19.53 6.66
CA ASN A 4 -12.54 18.98 6.81
C ASN A 4 -12.81 17.86 5.81
N GLU A 5 -12.27 17.96 4.60
CA GLU A 5 -12.33 16.92 3.58
C GLU A 5 -11.54 15.69 4.01
N PHE A 6 -10.34 15.88 4.55
CA PHE A 6 -9.52 14.82 5.15
C PHE A 6 -10.27 14.06 6.25
N LEU A 7 -10.83 14.78 7.24
CA LEU A 7 -11.61 14.16 8.33
C LEU A 7 -12.86 13.45 7.82
N GLY A 8 -13.50 13.99 6.78
CA GLY A 8 -14.63 13.36 6.10
C GLY A 8 -14.26 12.01 5.48
N ASN A 9 -13.16 11.98 4.72
CA ASN A 9 -12.67 10.78 4.05
C ASN A 9 -12.24 9.70 5.07
N VAL A 10 -11.52 10.09 6.12
CA VAL A 10 -11.16 9.17 7.23
C VAL A 10 -12.40 8.59 7.89
N SER A 11 -13.41 9.43 8.16
CA SER A 11 -14.65 8.98 8.80
C SER A 11 -15.41 7.98 7.91
N HIS A 12 -15.44 8.20 6.60
CA HIS A 12 -16.05 7.27 5.65
C HIS A 12 -15.30 5.95 5.56
N GLU A 13 -13.98 5.99 5.48
CA GLU A 13 -13.12 4.80 5.40
C GLU A 13 -13.18 3.95 6.69
N LEU A 14 -13.42 4.56 7.84
CA LEU A 14 -13.59 3.86 9.11
C LEU A 14 -15.00 3.26 9.28
N LYS A 15 -16.04 3.91 8.75
CA LYS A 15 -17.42 3.44 8.92
C LYS A 15 -17.67 2.07 8.29
N THR A 16 -17.10 1.82 7.11
CA THR A 16 -17.30 0.56 6.38
C THR A 16 -16.78 -0.66 7.15
N PRO A 17 -15.52 -0.74 7.59
CA PRO A 17 -15.04 -1.86 8.38
C PRO A 17 -15.75 -2.00 9.72
N ILE A 18 -16.09 -0.89 10.39
CA ILE A 18 -16.86 -0.93 11.64
C ILE A 18 -18.22 -1.57 11.41
N ALA A 19 -18.95 -1.18 10.37
CA ALA A 19 -20.27 -1.76 10.06
C ALA A 19 -20.17 -3.25 9.74
N LEU A 20 -19.12 -3.70 9.03
CA LEU A 20 -18.88 -5.12 8.76
C LEU A 20 -18.60 -5.90 10.05
N ILE A 21 -17.68 -5.39 10.89
CA ILE A 21 -17.38 -6.02 12.19
C ILE A 21 -18.65 -6.14 13.03
N GLN A 22 -19.47 -5.09 13.13
CA GLN A 22 -20.72 -5.12 13.87
C GLN A 22 -21.70 -6.13 13.30
N GLY A 23 -21.94 -6.14 11.98
CA GLY A 23 -22.87 -7.07 11.35
C GLY A 23 -22.47 -8.53 11.52
N TYR A 24 -21.21 -8.87 11.34
CA TYR A 24 -20.72 -10.25 11.55
C TYR A 24 -20.71 -10.64 13.02
N ALA A 25 -20.40 -9.73 13.95
CA ALA A 25 -20.49 -10.00 15.37
C ALA A 25 -21.93 -10.19 15.86
N GLU A 26 -22.89 -9.42 15.32
CA GLU A 26 -24.33 -9.62 15.58
C GLU A 26 -24.80 -10.97 15.03
N GLY A 27 -24.39 -11.35 13.82
CA GLY A 27 -24.68 -12.65 13.24
C GLY A 27 -24.18 -13.83 14.11
N LEU A 28 -22.96 -13.73 14.64
CA LEU A 28 -22.44 -14.71 15.61
C LEU A 28 -23.25 -14.77 16.90
N LYS A 29 -23.67 -13.60 17.42
CA LYS A 29 -24.45 -13.51 18.66
C LYS A 29 -25.87 -14.07 18.52
N GLU A 30 -26.49 -13.87 17.35
CA GLU A 30 -27.85 -14.34 17.08
C GLU A 30 -27.91 -15.82 16.64
N GLY A 31 -26.75 -16.49 16.51
CA GLY A 31 -26.67 -17.88 16.09
C GLY A 31 -27.04 -18.14 14.64
N VAL A 32 -26.92 -17.10 13.78
CA VAL A 32 -27.18 -17.22 12.34
C VAL A 32 -26.21 -18.19 11.68
N SER A 33 -25.05 -18.43 12.31
CA SER A 33 -24.01 -19.36 11.87
C SER A 33 -23.77 -20.41 12.94
N ASP A 34 -24.66 -21.42 13.02
CA ASP A 34 -24.53 -22.49 13.99
C ASP A 34 -23.50 -23.57 13.59
N ASP A 35 -23.11 -23.61 12.31
CA ASP A 35 -22.07 -24.52 11.85
C ASP A 35 -20.66 -23.95 12.07
N PRO A 36 -19.67 -24.81 12.34
CA PRO A 36 -18.28 -24.36 12.62
C PRO A 36 -17.63 -23.58 11.48
N GLU A 37 -17.90 -23.94 10.24
CA GLU A 37 -17.29 -23.32 9.05
C GLU A 37 -17.79 -21.88 8.86
N SER A 38 -19.10 -21.67 8.96
CA SER A 38 -19.69 -20.32 8.93
C SER A 38 -19.20 -19.44 10.07
N ARG A 39 -19.04 -20.04 11.27
CA ARG A 39 -18.53 -19.32 12.44
C ARG A 39 -17.07 -18.88 12.24
N GLU A 40 -16.22 -19.76 11.71
CA GLU A 40 -14.83 -19.46 11.38
C GLU A 40 -14.75 -18.33 10.34
N PHE A 41 -15.53 -18.43 9.26
CA PHE A 41 -15.62 -17.37 8.24
C PHE A 41 -16.02 -16.01 8.84
N TYR A 42 -17.01 -15.96 9.75
CA TYR A 42 -17.42 -14.70 10.40
C TYR A 42 -16.31 -14.12 11.26
N CYS A 43 -15.60 -14.97 12.01
CA CYS A 43 -14.44 -14.55 12.80
C CYS A 43 -13.32 -14.01 11.92
N ASP A 44 -13.02 -14.67 10.79
CA ASP A 44 -11.97 -14.24 9.86
C ASP A 44 -12.29 -12.88 9.25
N VAL A 45 -13.54 -12.63 8.85
CA VAL A 45 -13.95 -11.31 8.35
C VAL A 45 -13.76 -10.24 9.42
N ILE A 46 -14.14 -10.49 10.67
CA ILE A 46 -13.95 -9.55 11.78
C ILE A 46 -12.45 -9.25 11.99
N MET A 47 -11.60 -10.28 11.97
CA MET A 47 -10.16 -10.14 12.14
C MET A 47 -9.52 -9.34 11.00
N ASP A 48 -9.93 -9.61 9.76
CA ASP A 48 -9.44 -8.91 8.57
C ASP A 48 -9.81 -7.44 8.60
N GLU A 49 -11.06 -7.12 8.91
CA GLU A 49 -11.51 -5.73 8.99
C GLU A 49 -10.83 -4.97 10.16
N ALA A 50 -10.64 -5.62 11.31
CA ALA A 50 -9.88 -5.05 12.41
C ALA A 50 -8.41 -4.79 12.04
N SER A 51 -7.78 -5.68 11.28
CA SER A 51 -6.41 -5.53 10.78
C SER A 51 -6.29 -4.37 9.79
N LYS A 52 -7.26 -4.20 8.89
CA LYS A 52 -7.35 -3.04 7.97
C LYS A 52 -7.48 -1.73 8.73
N MET A 53 -8.30 -1.69 9.79
CA MET A 53 -8.44 -0.51 10.64
C MET A 53 -7.14 -0.16 11.36
N ASN A 54 -6.42 -1.16 11.92
CA ASN A 54 -5.13 -0.94 12.56
C ASN A 54 -4.11 -0.34 11.58
N LEU A 55 -4.05 -0.85 10.35
CA LEU A 55 -3.17 -0.29 9.32
C LEU A 55 -3.54 1.16 8.98
N MET A 56 -4.84 1.47 8.88
CA MET A 56 -5.33 2.81 8.62
C MET A 56 -4.94 3.78 9.74
N VAL A 57 -5.13 3.39 11.01
CA VAL A 57 -4.73 4.20 12.17
C VAL A 57 -3.23 4.45 12.16
N LYS A 58 -2.41 3.44 11.87
CA LYS A 58 -0.96 3.57 11.77
C LYS A 58 -0.56 4.57 10.67
N ASN A 59 -1.19 4.49 9.50
CA ASN A 59 -0.95 5.42 8.40
C ASN A 59 -1.35 6.86 8.74
N LEU A 60 -2.47 7.03 9.46
CA LEU A 60 -2.91 8.34 9.96
C LEU A 60 -1.92 8.95 10.95
N LEU A 61 -1.40 8.15 11.88
CA LEU A 61 -0.38 8.61 12.84
C LEU A 61 0.91 9.00 12.12
N THR A 62 1.35 8.20 11.15
CA THR A 62 2.54 8.52 10.33
C THR A 62 2.34 9.82 9.56
N LEU A 63 1.17 10.01 8.93
CA LEU A 63 0.85 11.23 8.21
C LEU A 63 0.84 12.45 9.14
N ASN A 64 0.27 12.31 10.34
CA ASN A 64 0.26 13.37 11.35
C ASN A 64 1.68 13.74 11.80
N GLN A 65 2.56 12.74 11.99
CA GLN A 65 3.96 12.96 12.31
C GLN A 65 4.70 13.72 11.18
N LEU A 66 4.43 13.37 9.92
CA LEU A 66 5.02 14.05 8.76
C LEU A 66 4.52 15.51 8.60
N GLU A 67 3.28 15.79 8.97
CA GLU A 67 2.70 17.14 8.84
C GLU A 67 3.04 18.07 10.00
N PHE A 68 3.06 17.55 11.21
CA PHE A 68 3.15 18.34 12.44
C PHE A 68 4.35 17.96 13.33
N GLY A 69 5.05 16.88 12.99
CA GLY A 69 6.24 16.45 13.70
C GLY A 69 7.47 17.27 13.31
N ASN A 70 8.35 17.52 14.28
CA ASN A 70 9.71 18.00 14.05
C ASN A 70 10.60 16.84 13.61
N ASP A 71 10.17 16.10 12.59
CA ASP A 71 10.89 14.92 12.14
C ASP A 71 12.12 15.38 11.34
N GLU A 72 13.28 15.43 11.98
CA GLU A 72 14.53 15.79 11.32
C GLU A 72 14.85 14.78 10.24
N VAL A 73 15.17 15.28 9.04
CA VAL A 73 15.62 14.45 7.93
C VAL A 73 17.12 14.21 8.11
N ILE A 74 17.52 12.95 8.27
CA ILE A 74 18.91 12.54 8.46
C ILE A 74 19.50 12.17 7.10
N PHE A 75 20.23 13.10 6.48
CA PHE A 75 20.92 12.82 5.23
C PHE A 75 22.20 12.00 5.47
N GLU A 76 22.29 10.87 4.78
CA GLU A 76 23.47 10.01 4.79
C GLU A 76 23.72 9.39 3.42
N ARG A 77 24.94 8.88 3.23
CA ARG A 77 25.32 8.20 1.98
C ARG A 77 25.10 6.72 2.13
N PHE A 78 24.21 6.16 1.31
CA PHE A 78 23.94 4.73 1.29
C PHE A 78 23.77 4.17 -0.13
N ASP A 79 23.82 2.84 -0.26
CA ASP A 79 23.59 2.13 -1.51
C ASP A 79 22.10 1.87 -1.70
N VAL A 80 21.45 2.63 -2.57
CA VAL A 80 20.01 2.52 -2.85
C VAL A 80 19.66 1.19 -3.53
N SER A 81 20.57 0.60 -4.33
CA SER A 81 20.34 -0.70 -4.95
C SER A 81 20.26 -1.81 -3.91
N LYS A 82 21.13 -1.78 -2.92
CA LYS A 82 21.10 -2.72 -1.79
C LYS A 82 19.84 -2.54 -0.93
N LEU A 83 19.45 -1.29 -0.66
CA LEU A 83 18.23 -0.98 0.06
C LEU A 83 17.00 -1.57 -0.65
N ILE A 84 16.86 -1.34 -1.96
CA ILE A 84 15.75 -1.86 -2.78
C ILE A 84 15.71 -3.38 -2.74
N GLN A 85 16.85 -4.05 -2.91
CA GLN A 85 16.91 -5.52 -2.83
C GLN A 85 16.48 -6.04 -1.46
N GLY A 86 16.84 -5.35 -0.37
CA GLY A 86 16.37 -5.66 0.98
C GLY A 86 14.85 -5.51 1.13
N VAL A 87 14.27 -4.47 0.56
CA VAL A 87 12.82 -4.26 0.55
C VAL A 87 12.12 -5.35 -0.25
N ILE A 88 12.62 -5.71 -1.44
CA ILE A 88 12.09 -6.81 -2.25
C ILE A 88 12.10 -8.12 -1.46
N GLN A 89 13.21 -8.46 -0.82
CA GLN A 89 13.34 -9.65 0.00
C GLN A 89 12.34 -9.67 1.16
N SER A 90 12.12 -8.53 1.82
CA SER A 90 11.14 -8.42 2.90
C SER A 90 9.68 -8.58 2.45
N CYS A 91 9.40 -8.40 1.17
CA CYS A 91 8.08 -8.56 0.55
C CYS A 91 7.89 -9.93 -0.12
N GLU A 92 8.84 -10.86 -0.02
CA GLU A 92 8.82 -12.14 -0.75
C GLU A 92 7.54 -12.95 -0.53
N ILE A 93 7.05 -13.01 0.70
CA ILE A 93 5.79 -13.71 1.02
C ILE A 93 4.60 -13.07 0.28
N LEU A 94 4.51 -11.74 0.26
CA LEU A 94 3.44 -11.02 -0.42
C LEU A 94 3.51 -11.23 -1.94
N ILE A 95 4.73 -11.24 -2.50
CA ILE A 95 4.98 -11.49 -3.93
C ILE A 95 4.53 -12.91 -4.30
N GLN A 96 4.86 -13.91 -3.48
CA GLN A 96 4.41 -15.29 -3.66
C GLN A 96 2.89 -15.43 -3.55
N GLN A 97 2.27 -14.80 -2.57
CA GLN A 97 0.80 -14.80 -2.41
C GLN A 97 0.07 -14.16 -3.59
N ALA A 98 0.66 -13.14 -4.20
CA ALA A 98 0.13 -12.50 -5.40
C ALA A 98 0.45 -13.30 -6.68
N ASP A 99 1.20 -14.41 -6.59
CA ASP A 99 1.73 -15.17 -7.73
C ASP A 99 2.44 -14.27 -8.75
N ALA A 100 3.16 -13.26 -8.25
CA ALA A 100 3.85 -12.27 -9.05
C ALA A 100 5.31 -12.64 -9.28
N LYS A 101 5.84 -12.17 -10.43
CA LYS A 101 7.28 -12.24 -10.75
C LYS A 101 7.86 -10.84 -10.64
N ILE A 102 8.97 -10.72 -9.92
CA ILE A 102 9.66 -9.45 -9.76
C ILE A 102 11.07 -9.51 -10.36
N ASP A 103 11.39 -8.49 -11.16
CA ASP A 103 12.70 -8.27 -11.73
C ASP A 103 13.31 -6.99 -11.16
N PHE A 104 14.55 -7.08 -10.67
CA PHE A 104 15.37 -5.92 -10.34
C PHE A 104 16.34 -5.62 -11.49
N ILE A 105 16.28 -4.41 -12.05
CA ILE A 105 17.11 -3.98 -13.17
C ILE A 105 17.87 -2.73 -12.76
N GLY A 106 19.19 -2.83 -12.70
CA GLY A 106 20.05 -1.72 -12.37
C GLY A 106 21.45 -2.16 -11.97
N GLU A 107 22.33 -1.18 -11.88
CA GLU A 107 23.68 -1.38 -11.38
C GLU A 107 23.68 -1.47 -9.85
N SER A 108 24.70 -2.10 -9.30
CA SER A 108 24.97 -2.14 -7.86
C SER A 108 26.49 -2.16 -7.64
N PRO A 109 27.03 -1.30 -6.77
CA PRO A 109 26.32 -0.33 -5.93
C PRO A 109 25.96 0.98 -6.64
N VAL A 110 24.83 1.59 -6.25
CA VAL A 110 24.45 2.95 -6.60
C VAL A 110 24.26 3.77 -5.34
N TYR A 111 25.13 4.75 -5.10
CA TYR A 111 25.11 5.55 -3.89
C TYR A 111 24.29 6.82 -4.09
N VAL A 112 23.46 7.13 -3.07
CA VAL A 112 22.67 8.35 -2.98
C VAL A 112 22.94 9.06 -1.65
N TRP A 113 22.59 10.36 -1.59
CA TRP A 113 22.63 11.16 -0.37
C TRP A 113 21.20 11.55 -0.01
N ALA A 114 20.61 10.81 0.92
CA ALA A 114 19.21 10.95 1.34
C ALA A 114 19.02 10.40 2.76
N ASP A 115 17.81 10.45 3.27
CA ASP A 115 17.41 9.75 4.48
C ASP A 115 17.08 8.28 4.13
N GLU A 116 17.93 7.36 4.58
CA GLU A 116 17.80 5.92 4.24
C GLU A 116 16.47 5.34 4.70
N PHE A 117 16.05 5.66 5.94
CA PHE A 117 14.80 5.14 6.50
C PHE A 117 13.56 5.65 5.74
N LYS A 118 13.51 6.96 5.46
CA LYS A 118 12.40 7.55 4.70
C LYS A 118 12.38 7.06 3.25
N THR A 119 13.55 6.87 2.65
CA THR A 119 13.70 6.28 1.31
C THR A 119 13.18 4.84 1.29
N GLU A 120 13.51 4.03 2.29
CA GLU A 120 12.97 2.67 2.43
C GLU A 120 11.45 2.67 2.50
N GLN A 121 10.86 3.57 3.30
CA GLN A 121 9.40 3.69 3.41
C GLN A 121 8.74 4.00 2.06
N VAL A 122 9.32 4.95 1.29
CA VAL A 122 8.81 5.30 -0.05
C VAL A 122 8.86 4.10 -0.98
N ILE A 123 10.01 3.42 -1.05
CA ILE A 123 10.19 2.24 -1.91
C ILE A 123 9.22 1.12 -1.51
N ARG A 124 9.09 0.85 -0.23
CA ARG A 124 8.15 -0.15 0.32
C ARG A 124 6.71 0.17 -0.07
N ASN A 125 6.28 1.43 0.02
CA ASN A 125 4.93 1.85 -0.36
C ASN A 125 4.68 1.62 -1.86
N TYR A 126 5.61 1.99 -2.74
CA TYR A 126 5.48 1.73 -4.17
C TYR A 126 5.46 0.24 -4.48
N LEU A 127 6.32 -0.56 -3.84
CA LEU A 127 6.39 -1.99 -4.07
C LEU A 127 5.13 -2.71 -3.57
N THR A 128 4.63 -2.39 -2.39
CA THR A 128 3.38 -2.98 -1.89
C THR A 128 2.17 -2.59 -2.74
N ASN A 129 2.11 -1.36 -3.24
CA ASN A 129 1.09 -0.96 -4.22
C ASN A 129 1.19 -1.79 -5.50
N ALA A 130 2.40 -1.95 -6.04
CA ALA A 130 2.61 -2.78 -7.22
C ALA A 130 2.16 -4.23 -7.02
N ILE A 131 2.45 -4.83 -5.85
CA ILE A 131 2.02 -6.20 -5.50
C ILE A 131 0.49 -6.30 -5.40
N HIS A 132 -0.18 -5.29 -4.80
CA HIS A 132 -1.65 -5.30 -4.65
C HIS A 132 -2.40 -5.09 -5.96
N HIS A 133 -1.79 -4.41 -6.94
CA HIS A 133 -2.43 -4.06 -8.21
C HIS A 133 -1.87 -4.82 -9.41
N VAL A 134 -0.92 -5.75 -9.18
CA VAL A 134 -0.40 -6.58 -10.26
C VAL A 134 -1.48 -7.52 -10.78
N ASP A 135 -1.60 -7.59 -12.11
CA ASP A 135 -2.55 -8.45 -12.82
C ASP A 135 -1.98 -8.82 -14.20
N ASN A 136 -2.76 -9.50 -15.03
CA ASN A 136 -2.37 -9.99 -16.35
C ASN A 136 -1.14 -10.90 -16.27
N GLU A 137 0.02 -10.46 -16.78
CA GLU A 137 1.28 -11.23 -16.74
C GLU A 137 1.88 -11.34 -15.34
N ARG A 138 1.28 -10.66 -14.35
CA ARG A 138 1.73 -10.63 -12.95
C ARG A 138 3.21 -10.28 -12.79
N ARG A 139 3.66 -9.34 -13.60
CA ARG A 139 5.04 -8.90 -13.65
C ARG A 139 5.21 -7.58 -12.90
N ILE A 140 6.20 -7.54 -12.03
CA ILE A 140 6.67 -6.34 -11.35
C ILE A 140 8.12 -6.10 -11.77
N GLU A 141 8.48 -4.86 -12.06
CA GLU A 141 9.85 -4.48 -12.39
C GLU A 141 10.28 -3.29 -11.53
N VAL A 142 11.40 -3.42 -10.86
CA VAL A 142 12.03 -2.31 -10.14
C VAL A 142 13.33 -1.95 -10.86
N ARG A 143 13.40 -0.73 -11.37
CA ARG A 143 14.55 -0.26 -12.14
C ARG A 143 15.26 0.89 -11.45
N VAL A 144 16.57 0.82 -11.37
CA VAL A 144 17.45 1.89 -10.91
C VAL A 144 18.29 2.39 -12.06
N LEU A 145 18.20 3.66 -12.36
CA LEU A 145 18.98 4.34 -13.40
C LEU A 145 19.71 5.53 -12.80
N SER A 146 21.04 5.55 -12.94
CA SER A 146 21.88 6.67 -12.56
C SER A 146 22.31 7.43 -13.82
N LYS A 147 21.97 8.71 -13.91
CA LYS A 147 22.37 9.59 -15.02
C LYS A 147 22.45 11.05 -14.55
N ASP A 148 23.47 11.77 -14.96
CA ASP A 148 23.64 13.21 -14.73
C ASP A 148 23.45 13.62 -13.25
N ASP A 149 24.12 12.93 -12.34
CA ASP A 149 24.04 13.10 -10.88
C ASP A 149 22.63 12.88 -10.27
N ILE A 150 21.72 12.30 -11.04
CA ILE A 150 20.37 11.93 -10.59
C ILE A 150 20.23 10.43 -10.62
N VAL A 151 19.69 9.86 -9.54
CA VAL A 151 19.26 8.47 -9.49
C VAL A 151 17.74 8.41 -9.58
N ARG A 152 17.26 7.69 -10.58
CA ARG A 152 15.83 7.43 -10.78
C ARG A 152 15.50 6.00 -10.41
N VAL A 153 14.55 5.82 -9.50
CA VAL A 153 13.95 4.53 -9.18
C VAL A 153 12.56 4.47 -9.82
N THR A 154 12.30 3.39 -10.56
CA THR A 154 11.00 3.17 -11.20
C THR A 154 10.46 1.84 -10.71
N VAL A 155 9.19 1.82 -10.30
CA VAL A 155 8.45 0.60 -9.98
C VAL A 155 7.32 0.47 -10.99
N PHE A 156 7.32 -0.62 -11.73
CA PHE A 156 6.30 -0.97 -12.71
C PHE A 156 5.59 -2.25 -12.28
N ASN A 157 4.28 -2.31 -12.51
CA ASN A 157 3.52 -3.55 -12.46
C ASN A 157 2.64 -3.70 -13.70
N SER A 158 2.52 -4.92 -14.19
CA SER A 158 1.49 -5.26 -15.18
C SER A 158 0.11 -5.20 -14.51
N GLY A 159 -0.92 -4.86 -15.29
CA GLY A 159 -2.29 -4.74 -14.81
C GLY A 159 -3.03 -3.60 -15.50
N HIS A 160 -4.16 -3.21 -14.95
CA HIS A 160 -4.95 -2.12 -15.49
C HIS A 160 -4.27 -0.78 -15.23
N PRO A 161 -4.09 0.06 -16.26
CA PRO A 161 -3.51 1.39 -16.07
C PRO A 161 -4.45 2.28 -15.26
N ILE A 162 -3.86 3.20 -14.49
CA ILE A 162 -4.63 4.21 -13.79
C ILE A 162 -5.25 5.16 -14.83
N PRO A 163 -6.56 5.44 -14.76
CA PRO A 163 -7.22 6.38 -15.68
C PRO A 163 -6.53 7.75 -15.65
N GLN A 164 -6.42 8.39 -16.80
CA GLN A 164 -5.70 9.66 -16.91
C GLN A 164 -6.33 10.78 -16.06
N GLU A 165 -7.63 10.74 -15.87
CA GLU A 165 -8.39 11.67 -15.02
C GLU A 165 -8.09 11.51 -13.52
N ASP A 166 -7.58 10.35 -13.10
CA ASP A 166 -7.24 10.05 -11.71
C ASP A 166 -5.76 10.35 -11.38
N LEU A 167 -4.91 10.47 -12.41
CA LEU A 167 -3.47 10.70 -12.21
C LEU A 167 -3.17 11.95 -11.37
N ALA A 168 -3.94 13.02 -11.57
CA ALA A 168 -3.76 14.26 -10.81
C ALA A 168 -4.19 14.12 -9.34
N LYS A 169 -5.11 13.21 -9.05
CA LYS A 169 -5.69 12.99 -7.73
C LYS A 169 -4.93 11.95 -6.90
N LEU A 170 -3.98 11.21 -7.51
CA LEU A 170 -3.19 10.18 -6.80
C LEU A 170 -2.40 10.73 -5.62
N TRP A 171 -2.12 12.03 -5.62
CA TRP A 171 -1.40 12.73 -4.57
C TRP A 171 -2.32 13.31 -3.49
N ASP A 172 -3.64 13.21 -3.70
CA ASP A 172 -4.60 13.60 -2.69
C ASP A 172 -4.67 12.54 -1.59
N LYS A 173 -4.72 13.01 -0.34
CA LYS A 173 -4.74 12.12 0.82
C LYS A 173 -6.00 11.26 0.80
N PHE A 174 -5.82 9.93 0.97
CA PHE A 174 -6.90 8.94 0.96
C PHE A 174 -7.66 8.80 -0.36
N TYR A 175 -7.13 9.34 -1.44
CA TYR A 175 -7.71 9.09 -2.74
C TYR A 175 -7.49 7.61 -3.11
N LYS A 176 -8.54 6.96 -3.54
CA LYS A 176 -8.51 5.61 -4.12
C LYS A 176 -9.22 5.66 -5.46
N VAL A 177 -8.62 5.06 -6.47
CA VAL A 177 -9.28 4.86 -7.77
C VAL A 177 -10.45 3.91 -7.54
N ASP A 178 -11.68 4.37 -7.80
CA ASP A 178 -12.89 3.57 -7.59
C ASP A 178 -12.86 2.31 -8.46
N LYS A 179 -13.00 1.14 -7.82
CA LYS A 179 -13.10 -0.15 -8.53
C LYS A 179 -14.35 -0.27 -9.41
N ALA A 180 -15.27 0.68 -9.36
CA ALA A 180 -16.48 0.70 -10.19
C ALA A 180 -16.16 0.86 -11.68
N HIS A 181 -15.10 1.58 -12.05
CA HIS A 181 -14.68 1.73 -13.43
C HIS A 181 -13.94 0.52 -14.01
N THR A 182 -13.46 -0.41 -13.18
CA THR A 182 -12.79 -1.63 -13.64
C THR A 182 -13.75 -2.78 -13.98
N ARG A 183 -15.06 -2.63 -13.73
CA ARG A 183 -16.07 -3.66 -14.04
C ARG A 183 -16.73 -3.52 -15.42
N GLU A 184 -16.47 -2.44 -16.17
CA GLU A 184 -17.07 -2.24 -17.51
C GLU A 184 -16.28 -2.87 -18.67
N TYR A 185 -15.16 -3.55 -18.41
CA TYR A 185 -14.37 -4.25 -19.44
C TYR A 185 -14.12 -5.72 -19.07
N GLY A 186 -15.19 -6.41 -18.71
CA GLY A 186 -15.16 -7.86 -18.48
C GLY A 186 -16.37 -8.52 -19.11
#